data_eca76d77bdc29deecd35233b7e43d700
#
_entry.id   eca76d77bdc29deecd35233b7e43d700
#
_cell.length_a   1.000
_cell.length_b   1.000
_cell.length_c   1.000
_cell.angle_alpha   90.00
_cell.angle_beta   90.00
_cell.angle_gamma   90.00
#
_symmetry.space_group_name_H-M   'P 1'
#
loop_
_entity.id
_entity.type
_entity.pdbx_description
1 polymer ?
#
loop_
_entity_poly.entity_id
_entity_poly.type
_entity_poly.pdbx_seq_one_letter_code
_entity_poly.pdbx_strand_id
1 'polypeptide(L)'
;VYLSGKTVEEANDYLKREFAKIYAGVTGETPNTQINLTLGEIRSIQVNVMGEVVVPGTYTLSSFASVFHALYWAGGVNKIGSLRSIKVIRDGKTVADLDIYDFIMEGRLKDDIRLQDGDVILVNPYQTLVQILGKVKRPMYYEMKPTETIGTLLRYAGGFTGDAYKKAIRLVRKSGREHQIFNVDEMDYSVFRLEDGDMLTVDSVLNRFENRVEIRGAVYREGLYQLSGEVNTVKQLIKKAEGVRGDAFLNRAVINREHEDLTREVISIDLK
;
A
#
# COMPACT_ATOMS: atom_id res chain seq x y z
N VAL A 1 41.22 23.95 10.40
CA VAL A 1 40.75 22.80 11.20
C VAL A 1 39.38 22.38 10.63
N TYR A 2 39.23 21.10 10.24
CA TYR A 2 38.01 20.59 9.64
C TYR A 2 37.32 19.68 10.66
N LEU A 3 36.05 20.03 11.04
CA LEU A 3 35.33 19.36 12.11
C LEU A 3 34.10 18.60 11.64
N SER A 4 33.81 18.62 10.32
CA SER A 4 32.61 17.96 9.77
C SER A 4 32.64 16.45 10.03
N GLY A 5 31.48 15.90 10.47
CA GLY A 5 31.35 14.48 10.77
C GLY A 5 31.82 14.01 12.15
N LYS A 6 32.31 14.91 13.01
CA LYS A 6 32.74 14.61 14.38
C LYS A 6 31.63 14.94 15.38
N THR A 7 31.54 14.18 16.46
CA THR A 7 30.74 14.55 17.64
C THR A 7 31.39 15.76 18.33
N VAL A 8 30.62 16.45 19.22
CA VAL A 8 31.13 17.59 19.99
C VAL A 8 32.32 17.18 20.84
N GLU A 9 32.31 16.00 21.43
CA GLU A 9 33.41 15.45 22.24
C GLU A 9 34.66 15.18 21.38
N GLU A 10 34.50 14.46 20.27
CA GLU A 10 35.59 14.19 19.33
C GLU A 10 36.20 15.47 18.76
N ALA A 11 35.34 16.48 18.48
CA ALA A 11 35.78 17.77 17.97
C ALA A 11 36.54 18.58 19.05
N ASN A 12 36.11 18.54 20.31
CA ASN A 12 36.82 19.15 21.44
C ASN A 12 38.20 18.51 21.64
N ASP A 13 38.26 17.18 21.63
CA ASP A 13 39.54 16.47 21.80
C ASP A 13 40.48 16.69 20.60
N TYR A 14 39.93 16.77 19.40
CA TYR A 14 40.69 17.10 18.22
C TYR A 14 41.26 18.53 18.30
N LEU A 15 40.42 19.50 18.67
CA LEU A 15 40.84 20.89 18.84
C LEU A 15 41.90 21.03 19.92
N LYS A 16 41.74 20.40 21.10
CA LYS A 16 42.74 20.41 22.17
C LYS A 16 44.09 19.91 21.67
N ARG A 17 44.13 18.82 20.90
CA ARG A 17 45.35 18.26 20.31
C ARG A 17 46.02 19.21 19.29
N GLU A 18 45.22 19.83 18.41
CA GLU A 18 45.76 20.73 17.38
C GLU A 18 46.24 22.04 18.00
N PHE A 19 45.52 22.63 18.94
CA PHE A 19 45.90 23.85 19.60
C PHE A 19 47.06 23.65 20.58
N ALA A 20 47.21 22.46 21.15
CA ALA A 20 48.39 22.12 21.98
C ALA A 20 49.71 22.19 21.21
N LYS A 21 49.71 22.05 19.89
CA LYS A 21 50.87 22.19 19.02
C LYS A 21 51.35 23.65 18.92
N ILE A 22 50.45 24.60 19.17
CA ILE A 22 50.70 26.04 18.98
C ILE A 22 50.75 26.78 20.31
N TYR A 23 49.92 26.34 21.29
CA TYR A 23 49.77 26.99 22.59
C TYR A 23 50.16 26.04 23.72
N ALA A 24 51.30 26.33 24.38
CA ALA A 24 51.79 25.52 25.48
C ALA A 24 50.89 25.48 26.72
N GLY A 25 49.98 26.47 26.86
CA GLY A 25 49.02 26.54 27.98
C GLY A 25 47.83 25.61 27.88
N VAL A 26 47.64 24.89 26.76
CA VAL A 26 46.51 23.95 26.57
C VAL A 26 46.80 22.58 27.19
N THR A 27 48.09 22.19 27.26
CA THR A 27 48.56 20.92 27.83
C THR A 27 49.74 21.19 28.74
N GLY A 28 49.85 20.47 29.87
CA GLY A 28 50.92 20.59 30.84
C GLY A 28 50.45 20.20 32.23
N GLU A 29 51.36 20.21 33.24
CA GLU A 29 51.02 19.87 34.63
C GLU A 29 50.02 20.89 35.26
N THR A 30 49.97 22.13 34.75
CA THR A 30 49.03 23.19 35.16
C THR A 30 48.51 23.93 33.91
N PRO A 31 47.53 23.37 33.19
CA PRO A 31 46.97 24.04 32.01
C PRO A 31 46.23 25.32 32.42
N ASN A 32 46.62 26.45 31.80
CA ASN A 32 46.02 27.77 32.05
C ASN A 32 45.06 28.22 30.94
N THR A 33 44.90 27.41 29.91
CA THR A 33 44.01 27.68 28.77
C THR A 33 43.05 26.50 28.56
N GLN A 34 41.77 26.76 28.63
CA GLN A 34 40.74 25.77 28.32
C GLN A 34 40.11 26.05 26.95
N ILE A 35 39.96 25.00 26.15
CA ILE A 35 39.27 25.06 24.86
C ILE A 35 38.01 24.26 25.01
N ASN A 36 36.87 24.93 24.86
CA ASN A 36 35.53 24.29 24.85
C ASN A 36 34.79 24.63 23.55
N LEU A 37 34.45 23.61 22.78
CA LEU A 37 33.57 23.72 21.65
C LEU A 37 32.17 23.41 22.12
N THR A 38 31.24 24.34 21.89
CA THR A 38 29.81 24.15 22.13
C THR A 38 29.06 24.32 20.82
N LEU A 39 27.94 23.64 20.69
CA LEU A 39 27.02 23.89 19.59
C LEU A 39 26.40 25.27 19.80
N GLY A 40 26.51 26.13 18.78
CA GLY A 40 25.84 27.42 18.75
C GLY A 40 24.34 27.25 18.38
N GLU A 41 23.71 28.36 18.04
CA GLU A 41 22.33 28.33 17.55
C GLU A 41 22.28 27.61 16.19
N ILE A 42 21.17 26.82 16.01
CA ILE A 42 20.92 26.13 14.75
C ILE A 42 20.60 27.19 13.67
N ARG A 43 21.41 27.23 12.63
CA ARG A 43 21.21 28.13 11.51
C ARG A 43 19.90 27.83 10.82
N SER A 44 19.12 28.87 10.48
CA SER A 44 17.97 28.79 9.58
C SER A 44 18.42 28.90 8.13
N ILE A 45 17.70 28.24 7.25
CA ILE A 45 17.82 28.30 5.80
C ILE A 45 16.50 28.73 5.17
N GLN A 46 16.56 29.37 4.02
CA GLN A 46 15.38 29.68 3.22
C GLN A 46 15.31 28.73 2.02
N VAL A 47 14.15 28.09 1.83
CA VAL A 47 13.88 27.20 0.70
C VAL A 47 12.60 27.60 0.01
N ASN A 48 12.52 27.39 -1.30
CA ASN A 48 11.35 27.69 -2.10
C ASN A 48 10.61 26.38 -2.41
N VAL A 49 9.34 26.28 -2.03
CA VAL A 49 8.48 25.15 -2.36
C VAL A 49 7.49 25.58 -3.42
N MET A 50 7.56 25.00 -4.60
CA MET A 50 6.86 25.42 -5.81
C MET A 50 6.13 24.28 -6.50
N GLY A 51 5.24 24.61 -7.42
CA GLY A 51 4.45 23.65 -8.20
C GLY A 51 3.21 23.17 -7.45
N GLU A 52 2.88 21.90 -7.56
CA GLU A 52 1.61 21.33 -7.14
C GLU A 52 1.60 20.95 -5.64
N VAL A 53 1.80 21.94 -4.78
CA VAL A 53 1.67 21.86 -3.32
C VAL A 53 0.46 22.66 -2.84
N VAL A 54 0.02 22.42 -1.61
CA VAL A 54 -1.15 23.10 -1.03
C VAL A 54 -0.86 24.60 -0.85
N VAL A 55 0.32 24.96 -0.32
CA VAL A 55 0.73 26.34 -0.11
C VAL A 55 2.14 26.52 -0.71
N PRO A 56 2.25 26.97 -1.98
CA PRO A 56 3.55 27.30 -2.55
C PRO A 56 4.11 28.58 -1.92
N GLY A 57 5.44 28.64 -1.75
CA GLY A 57 6.07 29.82 -1.16
C GLY A 57 7.50 29.57 -0.70
N THR A 58 8.08 30.60 -0.05
CA THR A 58 9.39 30.54 0.57
C THR A 58 9.24 30.24 2.05
N TYR A 59 9.97 29.23 2.54
CA TYR A 59 9.90 28.76 3.91
C TYR A 59 11.26 28.94 4.61
N THR A 60 11.21 29.44 5.83
CA THR A 60 12.39 29.47 6.71
C THR A 60 12.39 28.24 7.59
N LEU A 61 13.37 27.38 7.39
CA LEU A 61 13.48 26.08 8.06
C LEU A 61 14.81 25.97 8.80
N SER A 62 14.91 24.99 9.69
CA SER A 62 16.18 24.62 10.30
C SER A 62 17.15 24.07 9.24
N SER A 63 18.46 24.32 9.37
CA SER A 63 19.49 23.74 8.50
C SER A 63 19.56 22.19 8.56
N PHE A 64 18.84 21.56 9.49
CA PHE A 64 18.69 20.11 9.54
C PHE A 64 17.43 19.61 8.82
N ALA A 65 16.62 20.52 8.26
CA ALA A 65 15.41 20.13 7.58
C ALA A 65 15.72 19.36 6.29
N SER A 66 14.89 18.38 6.02
CA SER A 66 14.88 17.61 4.78
C SER A 66 13.73 18.05 3.87
N VAL A 67 13.65 17.49 2.66
CA VAL A 67 12.58 17.75 1.71
C VAL A 67 11.21 17.43 2.31
N PHE A 68 11.12 16.34 3.07
CA PHE A 68 9.87 15.93 3.71
C PHE A 68 9.37 16.97 4.72
N HIS A 69 10.28 17.58 5.49
CA HIS A 69 9.94 18.67 6.42
C HIS A 69 9.39 19.89 5.68
N ALA A 70 10.02 20.28 4.56
CA ALA A 70 9.56 21.41 3.77
C ALA A 70 8.17 21.16 3.15
N LEU A 71 7.92 19.96 2.63
CA LEU A 71 6.60 19.58 2.12
C LEU A 71 5.54 19.60 3.22
N TYR A 72 5.88 19.14 4.43
CA TYR A 72 4.96 19.19 5.57
C TYR A 72 4.56 20.64 5.89
N TRP A 73 5.51 21.58 5.90
CA TRP A 73 5.23 23.01 6.12
C TRP A 73 4.40 23.62 4.99
N ALA A 74 4.60 23.16 3.75
CA ALA A 74 3.79 23.58 2.59
C ALA A 74 2.37 22.97 2.56
N GLY A 75 1.98 22.20 3.59
CA GLY A 75 0.69 21.53 3.67
C GLY A 75 0.58 20.26 2.82
N GLY A 76 1.71 19.76 2.31
CA GLY A 76 1.77 18.58 1.45
C GLY A 76 1.54 18.87 -0.03
N VAL A 77 1.40 17.81 -0.80
CA VAL A 77 1.12 17.83 -2.24
C VAL A 77 -0.38 18.01 -2.46
N ASN A 78 -0.78 18.84 -3.43
CA ASN A 78 -2.18 19.03 -3.77
C ASN A 78 -2.76 17.86 -4.61
N LYS A 79 -4.04 17.95 -5.01
CA LYS A 79 -4.75 16.85 -5.68
C LYS A 79 -4.19 16.45 -7.05
N ILE A 80 -3.47 17.32 -7.72
CA ILE A 80 -2.88 17.09 -9.04
C ILE A 80 -1.37 16.92 -8.99
N GLY A 81 -0.76 17.07 -7.82
CA GLY A 81 0.68 16.93 -7.63
C GLY A 81 1.13 15.47 -7.56
N SER A 82 2.32 15.25 -8.12
CA SER A 82 2.97 13.95 -8.08
C SER A 82 3.57 13.66 -6.71
N LEU A 83 3.31 12.46 -6.19
CA LEU A 83 4.01 11.89 -5.05
C LEU A 83 5.26 11.06 -5.46
N ARG A 84 5.47 10.90 -6.77
CA ARG A 84 6.47 10.02 -7.35
C ARG A 84 7.62 10.75 -8.03
N SER A 85 7.53 12.10 -8.19
CA SER A 85 8.57 12.94 -8.76
C SER A 85 8.55 14.31 -8.11
N ILE A 86 9.31 14.43 -7.02
CA ILE A 86 9.52 15.67 -6.27
C ILE A 86 10.99 16.04 -6.40
N LYS A 87 11.26 17.07 -7.19
CA LYS A 87 12.62 17.47 -7.54
C LYS A 87 13.15 18.51 -6.58
N VAL A 88 14.41 18.32 -6.17
CA VAL A 88 15.19 19.36 -5.49
C VAL A 88 16.17 19.94 -6.47
N ILE A 89 16.11 21.25 -6.64
CA ILE A 89 16.96 22.03 -7.56
C ILE A 89 17.85 22.90 -6.72
N ARG A 90 19.16 22.77 -6.91
CA ARG A 90 20.23 23.55 -6.27
C ARG A 90 21.13 24.11 -7.34
N ASP A 91 21.38 25.42 -7.34
CA ASP A 91 22.21 26.09 -8.35
C ASP A 91 21.80 25.75 -9.81
N GLY A 92 20.48 25.67 -10.05
CA GLY A 92 19.92 25.33 -11.35
C GLY A 92 20.03 23.86 -11.79
N LYS A 93 20.51 22.98 -10.92
CA LYS A 93 20.66 21.53 -11.19
C LYS A 93 19.77 20.70 -10.29
N THR A 94 19.15 19.67 -10.83
CA THR A 94 18.42 18.68 -10.03
C THR A 94 19.43 17.84 -9.23
N VAL A 95 19.37 17.94 -7.91
CA VAL A 95 20.24 17.20 -6.97
C VAL A 95 19.55 15.99 -6.35
N ALA A 96 18.22 15.95 -6.35
CA ALA A 96 17.42 14.80 -5.92
C ALA A 96 16.08 14.75 -6.66
N ASP A 97 15.53 13.56 -6.84
CA ASP A 97 14.16 13.29 -7.33
C ASP A 97 13.54 12.23 -6.42
N LEU A 98 12.63 12.68 -5.55
CA LEU A 98 12.07 11.86 -4.49
C LEU A 98 10.79 11.15 -4.97
N ASP A 99 10.68 9.87 -4.59
CA ASP A 99 9.48 9.07 -4.67
C ASP A 99 8.94 8.78 -3.25
N ILE A 100 7.85 9.45 -2.88
CA ILE A 100 7.26 9.29 -1.54
C ILE A 100 6.61 7.93 -1.36
N TYR A 101 6.29 7.19 -2.43
CA TYR A 101 5.69 5.87 -2.32
C TYR A 101 6.58 4.89 -1.56
N ASP A 102 7.91 4.96 -1.73
CA ASP A 102 8.85 4.13 -0.96
C ASP A 102 8.73 4.40 0.55
N PHE A 103 8.50 5.66 0.92
CA PHE A 103 8.25 6.00 2.32
C PHE A 103 6.89 5.54 2.82
N ILE A 104 5.81 5.80 2.06
CA ILE A 104 4.43 5.44 2.46
C ILE A 104 4.27 3.92 2.56
N MET A 105 4.87 3.17 1.63
CA MET A 105 4.70 1.72 1.52
C MET A 105 5.68 0.92 2.37
N GLU A 106 6.91 1.42 2.54
CA GLU A 106 8.01 0.65 3.11
C GLU A 106 8.73 1.37 4.26
N GLY A 107 8.35 2.61 4.56
CA GLY A 107 8.97 3.43 5.61
C GLY A 107 10.39 3.90 5.26
N ARG A 108 10.82 3.81 3.99
CA ARG A 108 12.16 4.16 3.54
C ARG A 108 12.18 5.54 2.89
N LEU A 109 12.98 6.46 3.46
CA LEU A 109 13.27 7.77 2.89
C LEU A 109 14.59 7.69 2.11
N LYS A 110 14.58 7.06 0.95
CA LYS A 110 15.81 6.77 0.21
C LYS A 110 16.53 8.01 -0.31
N ASP A 111 15.80 8.98 -0.81
CA ASP A 111 16.36 10.16 -1.49
C ASP A 111 16.03 11.48 -0.77
N ASP A 112 15.60 11.39 0.50
CA ASP A 112 15.32 12.57 1.33
C ASP A 112 16.61 13.22 1.80
N ILE A 113 17.06 14.21 1.05
CA ILE A 113 18.29 14.95 1.32
C ILE A 113 18.07 16.08 2.30
N ARG A 114 19.13 16.48 3.00
CA ARG A 114 19.16 17.73 3.77
C ARG A 114 19.15 18.92 2.83
N LEU A 115 18.27 19.86 3.12
CA LEU A 115 18.14 21.09 2.35
C LEU A 115 19.27 22.06 2.66
N GLN A 116 19.56 22.90 1.69
CA GLN A 116 20.48 24.03 1.80
C GLN A 116 19.77 25.34 1.51
N ASP A 117 20.40 26.44 1.92
CA ASP A 117 19.87 27.76 1.66
C ASP A 117 19.75 28.02 0.17
N GLY A 118 18.60 28.51 -0.28
CA GLY A 118 18.30 28.76 -1.70
C GLY A 118 17.77 27.55 -2.49
N ASP A 119 17.67 26.36 -1.89
CA ASP A 119 17.10 25.19 -2.58
C ASP A 119 15.66 25.45 -3.05
N VAL A 120 15.31 24.90 -4.23
CA VAL A 120 13.97 24.92 -4.78
C VAL A 120 13.43 23.51 -4.82
N ILE A 121 12.32 23.26 -4.13
CA ILE A 121 11.58 22.03 -4.16
C ILE A 121 10.43 22.19 -5.16
N LEU A 122 10.45 21.41 -6.23
CA LEU A 122 9.46 21.49 -7.30
C LEU A 122 8.63 20.19 -7.34
N VAL A 123 7.34 20.33 -7.10
CA VAL A 123 6.36 19.24 -7.26
C VAL A 123 5.68 19.40 -8.61
N ASN A 124 5.88 18.40 -9.48
CA ASN A 124 5.23 18.37 -10.80
C ASN A 124 3.81 17.78 -10.71
N PRO A 125 2.93 17.99 -11.71
CA PRO A 125 1.69 17.21 -11.82
C PRO A 125 1.97 15.73 -11.99
N TYR A 126 1.05 14.87 -11.49
CA TYR A 126 1.12 13.43 -11.76
C TYR A 126 1.00 13.13 -13.26
N GLN A 127 1.55 12.01 -13.70
CA GLN A 127 1.48 11.58 -15.10
C GLN A 127 0.44 10.49 -15.33
N THR A 128 0.36 9.52 -14.47
CA THR A 128 -0.53 8.36 -14.61
C THR A 128 -1.24 8.12 -13.29
N LEU A 129 -2.53 8.41 -13.25
CA LEU A 129 -3.38 8.16 -12.09
C LEU A 129 -4.40 7.08 -12.42
N VAL A 130 -4.38 5.99 -11.68
CA VAL A 130 -5.31 4.87 -11.85
C VAL A 130 -6.19 4.69 -10.62
N GLN A 131 -7.39 4.17 -10.81
CA GLN A 131 -8.30 3.85 -9.72
C GLN A 131 -8.46 2.35 -9.57
N ILE A 132 -8.39 1.85 -8.33
CA ILE A 132 -8.76 0.47 -8.01
C ILE A 132 -9.91 0.47 -7.02
N LEU A 133 -10.93 -0.34 -7.33
CA LEU A 133 -12.19 -0.45 -6.59
C LEU A 133 -12.51 -1.90 -6.26
N GLY A 134 -13.52 -2.09 -5.40
CA GLY A 134 -14.04 -3.41 -5.06
C GLY A 134 -13.26 -4.11 -3.95
N LYS A 135 -12.96 -5.40 -4.14
CA LYS A 135 -12.47 -6.29 -3.09
C LYS A 135 -10.94 -6.27 -2.91
N VAL A 136 -10.40 -5.06 -2.70
CA VAL A 136 -9.01 -4.83 -2.27
C VAL A 136 -9.00 -4.15 -0.89
N LYS A 137 -7.90 -4.25 -0.15
CA LYS A 137 -7.83 -3.71 1.20
C LYS A 137 -7.83 -2.19 1.26
N ARG A 138 -7.29 -1.51 0.23
CA ARG A 138 -7.24 -0.05 0.13
C ARG A 138 -7.73 0.40 -1.26
N PRO A 139 -9.05 0.46 -1.48
CA PRO A 139 -9.62 0.95 -2.75
C PRO A 139 -9.47 2.48 -2.80
N MET A 140 -8.66 2.97 -3.73
CA MET A 140 -8.41 4.40 -3.92
C MET A 140 -7.70 4.67 -5.25
N TYR A 141 -7.30 5.92 -5.47
CA TYR A 141 -6.45 6.32 -6.58
C TYR A 141 -4.98 6.09 -6.24
N TYR A 142 -4.21 5.65 -7.24
CA TYR A 142 -2.78 5.43 -7.13
C TYR A 142 -2.06 6.06 -8.32
N GLU A 143 -0.97 6.75 -8.05
CA GLU A 143 -0.06 7.22 -9.09
C GLU A 143 0.89 6.08 -9.49
N MET A 144 0.94 5.76 -10.77
CA MET A 144 1.72 4.65 -11.32
C MET A 144 2.85 5.16 -12.20
N LYS A 145 3.97 4.45 -12.19
CA LYS A 145 5.07 4.65 -13.15
C LYS A 145 4.80 3.84 -14.43
N PRO A 146 5.32 4.26 -15.59
CA PRO A 146 5.09 3.55 -16.86
C PRO A 146 5.54 2.08 -16.89
N THR A 147 6.47 1.71 -16.01
CA THR A 147 6.98 0.33 -15.88
C THR A 147 6.18 -0.54 -14.92
N GLU A 148 5.26 0.06 -14.17
CA GLU A 148 4.49 -0.65 -13.14
C GLU A 148 3.25 -1.31 -13.74
N THR A 149 2.80 -2.37 -13.06
CA THR A 149 1.78 -3.30 -13.55
C THR A 149 0.63 -3.42 -12.55
N ILE A 150 -0.42 -4.16 -12.92
CA ILE A 150 -1.53 -4.51 -12.00
C ILE A 150 -0.97 -5.17 -10.71
N GLY A 151 0.04 -6.03 -10.82
CA GLY A 151 0.67 -6.65 -9.65
C GLY A 151 1.27 -5.63 -8.68
N THR A 152 1.90 -4.57 -9.21
CA THR A 152 2.40 -3.45 -8.39
C THR A 152 1.26 -2.67 -7.74
N LEU A 153 0.21 -2.37 -8.50
CA LEU A 153 -0.98 -1.69 -7.99
C LEU A 153 -1.66 -2.47 -6.87
N LEU A 154 -1.81 -3.78 -7.03
CA LEU A 154 -2.35 -4.66 -5.98
C LEU A 154 -1.50 -4.62 -4.71
N ARG A 155 -0.17 -4.59 -4.84
CA ARG A 155 0.72 -4.43 -3.67
C ARG A 155 0.48 -3.10 -2.98
N TYR A 156 0.34 -2.00 -3.71
CA TYR A 156 0.00 -0.69 -3.15
C TYR A 156 -1.37 -0.68 -2.49
N ALA A 157 -2.35 -1.36 -3.07
CA ALA A 157 -3.68 -1.53 -2.50
C ALA A 157 -3.72 -2.48 -1.28
N GLY A 158 -2.58 -3.05 -0.87
CA GLY A 158 -2.47 -3.97 0.27
C GLY A 158 -2.96 -5.39 -0.01
N GLY A 159 -3.19 -5.73 -1.29
CA GLY A 159 -3.69 -7.01 -1.75
C GLY A 159 -5.22 -7.13 -1.68
N PHE A 160 -5.69 -8.32 -1.96
CA PHE A 160 -7.11 -8.68 -1.98
C PHE A 160 -7.71 -8.80 -0.58
N THR A 161 -9.03 -8.58 -0.48
CA THR A 161 -9.81 -9.00 0.70
C THR A 161 -10.05 -10.52 0.67
N GLY A 162 -10.51 -11.08 1.80
CA GLY A 162 -10.76 -12.52 1.91
C GLY A 162 -11.84 -13.06 1.00
N ASP A 163 -12.78 -12.21 0.60
CA ASP A 163 -13.93 -12.52 -0.26
C ASP A 163 -13.74 -12.07 -1.72
N ALA A 164 -12.52 -11.70 -2.10
CA ALA A 164 -12.19 -11.26 -3.45
C ALA A 164 -12.15 -12.42 -4.46
N TYR A 165 -12.69 -12.21 -5.65
CA TYR A 165 -12.48 -13.06 -6.80
C TYR A 165 -11.14 -12.74 -7.46
N LYS A 166 -10.14 -13.57 -7.21
CA LYS A 166 -8.73 -13.31 -7.55
C LYS A 166 -8.34 -13.69 -8.98
N LYS A 167 -9.15 -14.52 -9.65
CA LYS A 167 -8.80 -15.09 -10.96
C LYS A 167 -8.81 -14.07 -12.09
N ALA A 168 -9.62 -13.01 -11.98
CA ALA A 168 -9.66 -11.96 -12.99
C ALA A 168 -10.01 -10.60 -12.38
N ILE A 169 -9.45 -9.53 -12.97
CA ILE A 169 -9.77 -8.14 -12.66
C ILE A 169 -10.36 -7.50 -13.91
N ARG A 170 -11.49 -6.82 -13.75
CA ARG A 170 -12.06 -6.02 -14.82
C ARG A 170 -11.42 -4.64 -14.83
N LEU A 171 -10.85 -4.26 -15.97
CA LEU A 171 -10.27 -2.95 -16.21
C LEU A 171 -11.08 -2.22 -17.28
N VAL A 172 -11.38 -0.98 -17.03
CA VAL A 172 -11.99 -0.05 -18.00
C VAL A 172 -10.97 1.03 -18.33
N ARG A 173 -10.63 1.13 -19.61
CA ARG A 173 -9.69 2.12 -20.16
C ARG A 173 -10.41 3.04 -21.13
N LYS A 174 -10.05 4.33 -21.11
CA LYS A 174 -10.56 5.31 -22.08
C LYS A 174 -9.71 5.24 -23.34
N SER A 175 -10.31 4.94 -24.47
CA SER A 175 -9.62 4.90 -25.79
C SER A 175 -10.05 6.08 -26.64
N GLY A 176 -9.56 7.29 -26.32
CA GLY A 176 -9.85 8.50 -27.08
C GLY A 176 -11.34 8.85 -27.09
N ARG A 177 -12.17 8.10 -27.81
CA ARG A 177 -13.61 8.37 -28.00
C ARG A 177 -14.53 7.49 -27.14
N GLU A 178 -14.10 6.29 -26.81
CA GLU A 178 -14.95 5.23 -26.21
C GLU A 178 -14.23 4.59 -25.01
N HIS A 179 -14.93 3.69 -24.32
CA HIS A 179 -14.37 2.87 -23.28
C HIS A 179 -14.04 1.48 -23.81
N GLN A 180 -12.91 0.96 -23.44
CA GLN A 180 -12.50 -0.43 -23.64
C GLN A 180 -12.57 -1.19 -22.32
N ILE A 181 -13.06 -2.43 -22.38
CA ILE A 181 -13.09 -3.32 -21.22
C ILE A 181 -12.07 -4.44 -21.42
N PHE A 182 -11.26 -4.65 -20.41
CA PHE A 182 -10.33 -5.78 -20.35
C PHE A 182 -10.70 -6.64 -19.14
N ASN A 183 -10.78 -7.95 -19.35
CA ASN A 183 -10.79 -8.93 -18.26
C ASN A 183 -9.39 -9.50 -18.19
N VAL A 184 -8.62 -9.03 -17.21
CA VAL A 184 -7.22 -9.41 -17.06
C VAL A 184 -7.14 -10.58 -16.10
N ASP A 185 -6.59 -11.69 -16.55
CA ASP A 185 -6.44 -12.91 -15.76
C ASP A 185 -5.27 -12.80 -14.77
N GLU A 186 -5.31 -13.58 -13.69
CA GLU A 186 -4.30 -13.58 -12.62
C GLU A 186 -2.88 -13.77 -13.16
N MET A 187 -2.70 -14.58 -14.19
CA MET A 187 -1.38 -14.83 -14.80
C MET A 187 -0.76 -13.58 -15.43
N ASP A 188 -1.60 -12.63 -15.87
CA ASP A 188 -1.17 -11.42 -16.57
C ASP A 188 -0.95 -10.23 -15.63
N TYR A 189 -1.30 -10.31 -14.34
CA TYR A 189 -1.13 -9.20 -13.41
C TYR A 189 0.29 -8.67 -13.30
N SER A 190 1.28 -9.52 -13.50
CA SER A 190 2.70 -9.15 -13.42
C SER A 190 3.23 -8.45 -14.67
N VAL A 191 2.51 -8.51 -15.77
CA VAL A 191 2.96 -7.97 -17.08
C VAL A 191 2.05 -6.89 -17.65
N PHE A 192 0.78 -6.87 -17.24
CA PHE A 192 -0.20 -5.90 -17.76
C PHE A 192 0.09 -4.50 -17.22
N ARG A 193 0.45 -3.57 -18.12
CA ARG A 193 0.77 -2.18 -17.79
C ARG A 193 -0.48 -1.32 -17.74
N LEU A 194 -0.45 -0.35 -16.85
CA LEU A 194 -1.55 0.59 -16.61
C LEU A 194 -1.31 1.90 -17.35
N GLU A 195 -2.40 2.54 -17.75
CA GLU A 195 -2.41 3.85 -18.39
C GLU A 195 -3.22 4.86 -17.56
N ASP A 196 -3.00 6.15 -17.84
CA ASP A 196 -3.70 7.22 -17.13
C ASP A 196 -5.22 7.11 -17.29
N GLY A 197 -5.92 7.22 -16.18
CA GLY A 197 -7.38 7.10 -16.12
C GLY A 197 -7.93 5.67 -16.14
N ASP A 198 -7.10 4.64 -16.09
CA ASP A 198 -7.55 3.26 -15.94
C ASP A 198 -8.34 3.08 -14.65
N MET A 199 -9.47 2.38 -14.74
CA MET A 199 -10.31 2.02 -13.61
C MET A 199 -10.39 0.49 -13.49
N LEU A 200 -9.87 -0.03 -12.37
CA LEU A 200 -9.88 -1.45 -12.07
C LEU A 200 -10.95 -1.79 -11.04
N THR A 201 -11.65 -2.89 -11.25
CA THR A 201 -12.65 -3.40 -10.31
C THR A 201 -12.35 -4.86 -9.99
N VAL A 202 -12.20 -5.14 -8.71
CA VAL A 202 -12.06 -6.50 -8.18
C VAL A 202 -13.41 -6.94 -7.66
N ASP A 203 -13.98 -7.97 -8.28
CA ASP A 203 -15.27 -8.51 -7.88
C ASP A 203 -15.15 -9.42 -6.65
N SER A 204 -16.29 -9.76 -6.02
CA SER A 204 -16.35 -10.75 -4.93
C SER A 204 -16.55 -12.14 -5.49
N VAL A 205 -16.19 -13.16 -4.72
CA VAL A 205 -16.63 -14.55 -4.96
C VAL A 205 -18.15 -14.62 -4.96
N LEU A 206 -18.69 -15.55 -5.72
CA LEU A 206 -20.14 -15.74 -5.79
C LEU A 206 -20.71 -16.15 -4.42
N ASN A 207 -21.84 -15.58 -4.05
CA ASN A 207 -22.53 -15.93 -2.80
C ASN A 207 -23.29 -17.26 -2.97
N ARG A 208 -22.57 -18.32 -3.29
CA ARG A 208 -23.11 -19.69 -3.33
C ARG A 208 -22.06 -20.67 -2.79
N PHE A 209 -22.55 -21.82 -2.34
CA PHE A 209 -21.70 -22.90 -1.84
C PHE A 209 -21.44 -23.91 -2.95
N GLU A 210 -20.20 -24.32 -3.16
CA GLU A 210 -19.83 -25.36 -4.14
C GLU A 210 -20.24 -26.76 -3.71
N ASN A 211 -20.28 -27.02 -2.41
CA ASN A 211 -20.40 -28.35 -1.83
C ASN A 211 -21.48 -28.43 -0.74
N ARG A 212 -22.59 -27.72 -0.94
CA ARG A 212 -23.70 -27.66 0.01
C ARG A 212 -24.75 -28.73 -0.28
N VAL A 213 -25.18 -29.43 0.75
CA VAL A 213 -26.45 -30.17 0.78
C VAL A 213 -27.24 -29.71 2.01
N GLU A 214 -28.54 -29.60 1.88
CA GLU A 214 -29.43 -29.19 2.96
C GLU A 214 -30.43 -30.30 3.24
N ILE A 215 -30.65 -30.62 4.54
CA ILE A 215 -31.70 -31.53 4.97
C ILE A 215 -32.73 -30.80 5.85
N ARG A 216 -33.98 -30.97 5.57
CA ARG A 216 -35.09 -30.38 6.33
C ARG A 216 -36.15 -31.42 6.61
N GLY A 217 -36.97 -31.21 7.66
CA GLY A 217 -38.12 -32.04 8.01
C GLY A 217 -37.83 -32.93 9.22
N ALA A 218 -38.43 -34.14 9.23
CA ALA A 218 -38.42 -34.99 10.40
C ALA A 218 -37.09 -35.73 10.63
N VAL A 219 -36.00 -34.98 10.78
CA VAL A 219 -34.66 -35.45 11.20
C VAL A 219 -34.31 -34.81 12.54
N TYR A 220 -33.36 -35.41 13.28
CA TYR A 220 -32.93 -34.85 14.58
C TYR A 220 -32.18 -33.54 14.42
N ARG A 221 -31.34 -33.38 13.37
CA ARG A 221 -30.57 -32.18 13.11
C ARG A 221 -30.77 -31.69 11.68
N GLU A 222 -31.67 -30.76 11.53
CA GLU A 222 -31.89 -30.05 10.26
C GLU A 222 -30.74 -29.07 9.98
N GLY A 223 -30.48 -28.76 8.71
CA GLY A 223 -29.57 -27.71 8.33
C GLY A 223 -28.69 -28.03 7.14
N LEU A 224 -27.60 -27.28 7.06
CA LEU A 224 -26.62 -27.35 5.99
C LEU A 224 -25.51 -28.32 6.35
N TYR A 225 -25.18 -29.18 5.40
CA TYR A 225 -24.09 -30.15 5.52
C TYR A 225 -23.14 -30.04 4.34
N GLN A 226 -21.91 -30.45 4.54
CA GLN A 226 -20.92 -30.55 3.47
C GLN A 226 -21.20 -31.78 2.61
N LEU A 227 -21.33 -31.60 1.31
CA LEU A 227 -21.26 -32.69 0.34
C LEU A 227 -19.81 -33.12 0.19
N SER A 228 -19.47 -34.33 0.56
CA SER A 228 -18.12 -34.88 0.59
C SER A 228 -18.10 -36.35 0.28
N GLY A 229 -16.92 -36.99 0.19
CA GLY A 229 -16.82 -38.45 0.04
C GLY A 229 -17.50 -39.25 1.15
N GLU A 230 -17.65 -38.71 2.36
CA GLU A 230 -18.35 -39.30 3.49
C GLU A 230 -19.87 -39.06 3.46
N VAL A 231 -20.30 -38.00 2.79
CA VAL A 231 -21.70 -37.59 2.68
C VAL A 231 -22.04 -37.35 1.20
N ASN A 232 -22.24 -38.43 0.47
CA ASN A 232 -22.60 -38.42 -0.95
C ASN A 232 -23.88 -39.17 -1.27
N THR A 233 -24.54 -39.78 -0.27
CA THR A 233 -25.82 -40.48 -0.40
C THR A 233 -26.79 -39.94 0.64
N VAL A 234 -28.09 -40.09 0.35
CA VAL A 234 -29.19 -39.72 1.29
C VAL A 234 -29.03 -40.45 2.63
N LYS A 235 -28.67 -41.75 2.60
CA LYS A 235 -28.49 -42.55 3.80
C LYS A 235 -27.36 -41.98 4.69
N GLN A 236 -26.25 -41.58 4.11
CA GLN A 236 -25.13 -40.96 4.84
C GLN A 236 -25.49 -39.62 5.40
N LEU A 237 -26.22 -38.79 4.62
CA LEU A 237 -26.74 -37.49 5.05
C LEU A 237 -27.69 -37.63 6.25
N ILE A 238 -28.65 -38.57 6.19
CA ILE A 238 -29.54 -38.87 7.32
C ILE A 238 -28.75 -39.33 8.54
N LYS A 239 -27.76 -40.21 8.35
CA LYS A 239 -26.90 -40.66 9.45
C LYS A 239 -26.13 -39.48 10.07
N LYS A 240 -25.63 -38.57 9.26
CA LYS A 240 -24.92 -37.36 9.73
C LYS A 240 -25.88 -36.38 10.47
N ALA A 241 -27.16 -36.37 10.08
CA ALA A 241 -28.24 -35.64 10.76
C ALA A 241 -28.76 -36.36 12.02
N GLU A 242 -28.05 -37.39 12.52
CA GLU A 242 -28.38 -38.22 13.70
C GLU A 242 -29.66 -39.07 13.52
N GLY A 243 -30.12 -39.27 12.28
CA GLY A 243 -31.26 -40.11 11.94
C GLY A 243 -32.55 -39.31 11.73
N VAL A 244 -33.59 -40.09 11.43
CA VAL A 244 -34.95 -39.58 11.31
C VAL A 244 -35.70 -39.68 12.65
N ARG A 245 -36.57 -38.73 12.92
CA ARG A 245 -37.44 -38.73 14.11
C ARG A 245 -38.54 -39.79 13.99
N GLY A 246 -39.12 -40.20 15.10
CA GLY A 246 -40.15 -41.23 15.16
C GLY A 246 -41.49 -40.79 14.43
N ASP A 247 -41.70 -39.50 14.18
CA ASP A 247 -42.83 -38.94 13.45
C ASP A 247 -42.55 -38.83 11.94
N ALA A 248 -41.42 -39.30 11.44
CA ALA A 248 -41.03 -39.20 10.04
C ALA A 248 -41.88 -40.13 9.13
N PHE A 249 -42.35 -39.57 8.03
CA PHE A 249 -43.03 -40.35 6.97
C PHE A 249 -42.00 -40.95 6.02
N LEU A 250 -41.58 -42.20 6.24
CA LEU A 250 -40.51 -42.84 5.52
C LEU A 250 -40.83 -43.24 4.07
N ASN A 251 -42.08 -43.34 3.70
CA ASN A 251 -42.50 -43.80 2.35
C ASN A 251 -42.27 -42.72 1.29
N ARG A 252 -41.97 -41.48 1.68
CA ARG A 252 -41.73 -40.40 0.72
C ARG A 252 -40.83 -39.35 1.29
N ALA A 253 -39.65 -39.16 0.68
CA ALA A 253 -38.81 -37.98 0.80
C ALA A 253 -38.63 -37.35 -0.58
N VAL A 254 -38.24 -36.11 -0.61
CA VAL A 254 -38.07 -35.33 -1.85
C VAL A 254 -36.67 -34.75 -1.89
N ILE A 255 -35.95 -34.95 -2.98
CA ILE A 255 -34.70 -34.29 -3.29
C ILE A 255 -34.97 -33.18 -4.30
N ASN A 256 -34.69 -31.95 -3.93
CA ASN A 256 -34.65 -30.85 -4.86
C ASN A 256 -33.20 -30.67 -5.32
N ARG A 257 -32.90 -31.00 -6.56
CA ARG A 257 -31.57 -30.90 -7.16
C ARG A 257 -31.51 -29.70 -8.10
N GLU A 258 -30.50 -28.90 -7.98
CA GLU A 258 -30.15 -27.85 -8.93
C GLU A 258 -28.93 -28.31 -9.72
N HIS A 259 -29.04 -28.34 -11.05
CA HIS A 259 -27.95 -28.69 -11.96
C HIS A 259 -27.05 -27.46 -12.24
N GLU A 260 -25.90 -27.69 -12.90
CA GLU A 260 -24.96 -26.62 -13.25
C GLU A 260 -25.57 -25.56 -14.19
N ASP A 261 -26.52 -25.96 -15.03
CA ASP A 261 -27.29 -25.08 -15.94
C ASP A 261 -28.44 -24.33 -15.24
N LEU A 262 -28.54 -24.42 -13.90
CA LEU A 262 -29.57 -23.84 -13.05
C LEU A 262 -30.96 -24.47 -13.22
N THR A 263 -31.10 -25.53 -14.00
CA THR A 263 -32.37 -26.31 -14.06
C THR A 263 -32.56 -27.03 -12.71
N ARG A 264 -33.84 -27.21 -12.35
CA ARG A 264 -34.22 -27.87 -11.10
C ARG A 264 -34.94 -29.15 -11.36
N GLU A 265 -34.54 -30.19 -10.66
CA GLU A 265 -35.15 -31.51 -10.68
C GLU A 265 -35.73 -31.87 -9.31
N VAL A 266 -36.90 -32.48 -9.30
CA VAL A 266 -37.57 -32.96 -8.07
C VAL A 266 -37.64 -34.48 -8.13
N ILE A 267 -36.91 -35.16 -7.28
CA ILE A 267 -36.83 -36.61 -7.21
C ILE A 267 -37.55 -37.09 -5.95
N SER A 268 -38.56 -37.95 -6.12
CA SER A 268 -39.21 -38.61 -4.99
C SER A 268 -38.51 -39.93 -4.67
N ILE A 269 -38.18 -40.15 -3.40
CA ILE A 269 -37.48 -41.36 -2.91
C ILE A 269 -38.24 -41.97 -1.74
N ASP A 270 -38.12 -43.29 -1.59
CA ASP A 270 -38.57 -44.07 -0.44
C ASP A 270 -37.34 -44.24 0.51
N LEU A 271 -37.52 -44.01 1.80
CA LEU A 271 -36.47 -44.11 2.82
C LEU A 271 -36.51 -45.46 3.59
N LYS A 272 -37.43 -46.36 3.25
CA LYS A 272 -37.51 -47.72 3.85
C LYS A 272 -36.37 -48.61 3.42
#